data_3392f9ba29c873648c30ca78e0376348
#
_entry.id   3392f9ba29c873648c30ca78e0376348
#
_cell.length_a   1.000
_cell.length_b   1.000
_cell.length_c   1.000
_cell.angle_alpha   90.00
_cell.angle_beta   90.00
_cell.angle_gamma   90.00
#
_symmetry.space_group_name_H-M   'P 1'
#
loop_
_entity.id
_entity.type
_entity.pdbx_description
1 polymer ?
#
loop_
_entity_poly.entity_id
_entity_poly.type
_entity_poly.pdbx_seq_one_letter_code
_entity_poly.pdbx_strand_id
1 'polypeptide(L)'
;MKIAIVGAGAMGSLYGARLTQAGEEVWLVDTWQEHIAAIQEQGLTVTSANGVETVPVKATMEPGEIGPVDLVMIFVKSHATHDAALTTAVLQGPDTLVMTLQNGLGNAERIAAVVGAERVLVGTTAMGATLEGPGRVIDNGKGVTHIGNFAASVTKKLYEIAAVFSRSGLYTIVDANVESLRWSRLTVNAGLNALSAVTGLTNGQLAAYSETQELMNRAVAEAEAVARAHGASLPHANMQAQVLANAQATKDNKSSMLQDVLKKRPTEIDAINGAIVREGAALGVATPVNEVLTLLVKARERAYLER
;
A
#
# COMPACT_ATOMS: atom_id res chain seq x y z
N MET A 1 -20.58 -8.74 -4.15
CA MET A 1 -20.06 -8.72 -2.76
C MET A 1 -20.35 -7.38 -2.11
N LYS A 2 -20.55 -7.37 -0.79
CA LYS A 2 -20.58 -6.12 -0.01
C LYS A 2 -19.17 -5.86 0.55
N ILE A 3 -18.59 -4.72 0.20
CA ILE A 3 -17.18 -4.40 0.44
C ILE A 3 -17.07 -3.05 1.17
N ALA A 4 -16.33 -3.00 2.25
CA ALA A 4 -15.95 -1.74 2.90
C ALA A 4 -14.46 -1.47 2.68
N ILE A 5 -14.13 -0.25 2.27
CA ILE A 5 -12.75 0.20 2.06
C ILE A 5 -12.45 1.28 3.10
N VAL A 6 -11.62 0.93 4.08
CA VAL A 6 -11.18 1.83 5.15
C VAL A 6 -9.90 2.53 4.71
N GLY A 7 -10.00 3.84 4.51
CA GLY A 7 -9.01 4.67 3.87
C GLY A 7 -9.36 4.99 2.42
N ALA A 8 -10.16 6.02 2.19
CA ALA A 8 -10.55 6.52 0.87
C ALA A 8 -9.48 7.45 0.25
N GLY A 9 -8.19 7.19 0.51
CA GLY A 9 -7.09 7.84 -0.18
C GLY A 9 -7.06 7.47 -1.68
N ALA A 10 -5.96 7.77 -2.39
CA ALA A 10 -5.86 7.54 -3.83
C ALA A 10 -6.19 6.08 -4.23
N MET A 11 -5.56 5.11 -3.55
CA MET A 11 -5.77 3.69 -3.87
C MET A 11 -7.14 3.19 -3.44
N GLY A 12 -7.61 3.56 -2.24
CA GLY A 12 -8.95 3.18 -1.77
C GLY A 12 -10.05 3.73 -2.67
N SER A 13 -9.94 4.98 -3.10
CA SER A 13 -10.86 5.60 -4.07
C SER A 13 -10.85 4.89 -5.41
N LEU A 14 -9.66 4.57 -5.97
CA LEU A 14 -9.56 3.86 -7.24
C LEU A 14 -10.19 2.47 -7.17
N TYR A 15 -9.86 1.68 -6.14
CA TYR A 15 -10.46 0.34 -5.94
C TYR A 15 -11.96 0.44 -5.74
N GLY A 16 -12.42 1.38 -4.93
CA GLY A 16 -13.83 1.63 -4.70
C GLY A 16 -14.61 1.94 -5.97
N ALA A 17 -14.07 2.84 -6.81
CA ALA A 17 -14.68 3.15 -8.09
C ALA A 17 -14.78 1.94 -9.00
N ARG A 18 -13.67 1.21 -9.21
CA ARG A 18 -13.63 0.06 -10.12
C ARG A 18 -14.56 -1.07 -9.69
N LEU A 19 -14.61 -1.36 -8.38
CA LEU A 19 -15.51 -2.38 -7.82
C LEU A 19 -16.99 -1.96 -7.94
N THR A 20 -17.31 -0.68 -7.69
CA THR A 20 -18.67 -0.15 -7.86
C THR A 20 -19.11 -0.22 -9.32
N GLN A 21 -18.25 0.13 -10.28
CA GLN A 21 -18.54 0.03 -11.71
C GLN A 21 -18.82 -1.40 -12.17
N ALA A 22 -18.21 -2.39 -11.51
CA ALA A 22 -18.46 -3.81 -11.77
C ALA A 22 -19.74 -4.36 -11.10
N GLY A 23 -20.50 -3.51 -10.41
CA GLY A 23 -21.77 -3.87 -9.78
C GLY A 23 -21.64 -4.40 -8.35
N GLU A 24 -20.49 -4.24 -7.70
CA GLU A 24 -20.34 -4.59 -6.29
C GLU A 24 -20.94 -3.51 -5.38
N GLU A 25 -21.44 -3.88 -4.20
CA GLU A 25 -21.87 -2.93 -3.18
C GLU A 25 -20.64 -2.44 -2.41
N VAL A 26 -20.19 -1.21 -2.67
CA VAL A 26 -18.97 -0.67 -2.09
C VAL A 26 -19.23 0.55 -1.22
N TRP A 27 -18.59 0.56 -0.06
CA TRP A 27 -18.56 1.69 0.87
C TRP A 27 -17.12 2.16 1.07
N LEU A 28 -16.88 3.46 0.84
CA LEU A 28 -15.65 4.13 1.23
C LEU A 28 -15.81 4.68 2.64
N VAL A 29 -14.84 4.40 3.50
CA VAL A 29 -14.78 4.91 4.88
C VAL A 29 -13.51 5.73 5.04
N ASP A 30 -13.64 7.00 5.43
CA ASP A 30 -12.50 7.88 5.71
C ASP A 30 -12.87 8.93 6.75
N THR A 31 -11.88 9.51 7.39
CA THR A 31 -12.03 10.62 8.35
C THR A 31 -11.94 11.99 7.69
N TRP A 32 -11.62 12.07 6.41
CA TRP A 32 -11.52 13.33 5.66
C TRP A 32 -12.90 13.80 5.21
N GLN A 33 -13.49 14.66 6.01
CA GLN A 33 -14.88 15.13 5.85
C GLN A 33 -15.17 15.72 4.46
N GLU A 34 -14.29 16.58 3.92
CA GLU A 34 -14.52 17.21 2.62
C GLU A 34 -14.50 16.19 1.48
N HIS A 35 -13.68 15.14 1.60
CA HIS A 35 -13.64 14.08 0.61
C HIS A 35 -14.90 13.22 0.62
N ILE A 36 -15.36 12.83 1.81
CA ILE A 36 -16.59 12.06 1.98
C ILE A 36 -17.82 12.87 1.51
N ALA A 37 -17.93 14.14 1.91
CA ALA A 37 -19.03 15.01 1.49
C ALA A 37 -19.09 15.17 -0.04
N ALA A 38 -17.93 15.41 -0.69
CA ALA A 38 -17.87 15.53 -2.15
C ALA A 38 -18.33 14.25 -2.86
N ILE A 39 -17.96 13.07 -2.33
CA ILE A 39 -18.39 11.79 -2.90
C ILE A 39 -19.89 11.58 -2.70
N GLN A 40 -20.43 11.90 -1.54
CA GLN A 40 -21.87 11.77 -1.24
C GLN A 40 -22.74 12.66 -2.11
N GLU A 41 -22.28 13.89 -2.37
CA GLU A 41 -23.03 14.89 -3.14
C GLU A 41 -22.96 14.67 -4.65
N GLN A 42 -21.76 14.32 -5.17
CA GLN A 42 -21.48 14.34 -6.61
C GLN A 42 -20.99 13.01 -7.17
N GLY A 43 -20.73 12.02 -6.30
CA GLY A 43 -20.02 10.80 -6.68
C GLY A 43 -18.49 11.01 -6.75
N LEU A 44 -17.76 9.93 -6.97
CA LEU A 44 -16.31 9.94 -7.10
C LEU A 44 -15.92 10.17 -8.57
N THR A 45 -15.25 11.26 -8.86
CA THR A 45 -14.71 11.56 -10.19
C THR A 45 -13.39 10.80 -10.41
N VAL A 46 -13.33 9.98 -11.45
CA VAL A 46 -12.15 9.22 -11.87
C VAL A 46 -11.67 9.75 -13.21
N THR A 47 -10.45 10.25 -13.23
CA THR A 47 -9.75 10.66 -14.48
C THR A 47 -8.82 9.51 -14.89
N SER A 48 -8.91 9.06 -16.13
CA SER A 48 -8.08 8.00 -16.69
C SER A 48 -7.65 8.34 -18.11
N ALA A 49 -6.82 7.49 -18.72
CA ALA A 49 -6.47 7.62 -20.15
C ALA A 49 -7.70 7.51 -21.08
N ASN A 50 -8.81 6.92 -20.59
CA ASN A 50 -10.05 6.77 -21.36
C ASN A 50 -11.01 7.96 -21.19
N GLY A 51 -10.66 8.94 -20.37
CA GLY A 51 -11.49 10.11 -20.09
C GLY A 51 -11.81 10.28 -18.63
N VAL A 52 -12.81 11.12 -18.36
CA VAL A 52 -13.31 11.45 -17.01
C VAL A 52 -14.69 10.83 -16.83
N GLU A 53 -14.88 10.16 -15.72
CA GLU A 53 -16.16 9.51 -15.36
C GLU A 53 -16.50 9.79 -13.89
N THR A 54 -17.79 9.79 -13.56
CA THR A 54 -18.26 9.93 -12.19
C THR A 54 -18.93 8.64 -11.75
N VAL A 55 -18.48 8.09 -10.62
CA VAL A 55 -18.93 6.80 -10.08
C VAL A 55 -19.74 7.05 -8.80
N PRO A 56 -21.00 6.54 -8.70
CA PRO A 56 -21.86 6.73 -7.55
C PRO A 56 -21.50 5.74 -6.43
N VAL A 57 -20.25 5.79 -5.93
CA VAL A 57 -19.81 4.96 -4.81
C VAL A 57 -20.35 5.52 -3.49
N LYS A 58 -20.80 4.64 -2.59
CA LYS A 58 -21.23 5.05 -1.25
C LYS A 58 -20.02 5.44 -0.40
N ALA A 59 -20.18 6.46 0.45
CA ALA A 59 -19.10 6.90 1.32
C ALA A 59 -19.66 7.35 2.67
N THR A 60 -18.93 7.12 3.75
CA THR A 60 -19.33 7.55 5.11
C THR A 60 -18.11 7.77 6.01
N MET A 61 -18.28 8.60 7.03
CA MET A 61 -17.33 8.71 8.14
C MET A 61 -17.69 7.74 9.29
N GLU A 62 -18.89 7.15 9.27
CA GLU A 62 -19.46 6.33 10.34
C GLU A 62 -19.61 4.87 9.88
N PRO A 63 -18.60 4.02 10.11
CA PRO A 63 -18.63 2.62 9.64
C PRO A 63 -19.79 1.80 10.22
N GLY A 64 -20.35 2.21 11.37
CA GLY A 64 -21.52 1.56 11.97
C GLY A 64 -22.78 1.58 11.10
N GLU A 65 -22.89 2.54 10.17
CA GLU A 65 -24.03 2.63 9.23
C GLU A 65 -24.01 1.49 8.18
N ILE A 66 -22.86 0.87 7.96
CA ILE A 66 -22.67 -0.13 6.90
C ILE A 66 -23.18 -1.50 7.37
N GLY A 67 -22.90 -1.87 8.63
CA GLY A 67 -23.11 -3.22 9.14
C GLY A 67 -22.16 -4.24 8.50
N PRO A 68 -22.38 -5.55 8.74
CA PRO A 68 -21.50 -6.61 8.28
C PRO A 68 -21.29 -6.63 6.76
N VAL A 69 -20.04 -6.91 6.35
CA VAL A 69 -19.61 -6.98 4.94
C VAL A 69 -18.89 -8.29 4.65
N ASP A 70 -18.76 -8.65 3.36
CA ASP A 70 -18.00 -9.83 2.93
C ASP A 70 -16.49 -9.61 2.99
N LEU A 71 -16.05 -8.39 2.66
CA LEU A 71 -14.64 -8.01 2.60
C LEU A 71 -14.44 -6.59 3.14
N VAL A 72 -13.49 -6.44 4.06
CA VAL A 72 -12.93 -5.15 4.42
C VAL A 72 -11.56 -4.99 3.74
N MET A 73 -11.31 -3.86 3.09
CA MET A 73 -10.00 -3.51 2.56
C MET A 73 -9.43 -2.34 3.36
N ILE A 74 -8.20 -2.48 3.87
CA ILE A 74 -7.52 -1.42 4.60
C ILE A 74 -6.48 -0.76 3.70
N PHE A 75 -6.70 0.54 3.38
CA PHE A 75 -5.84 1.36 2.54
C PHE A 75 -5.34 2.64 3.22
N VAL A 76 -5.48 2.74 4.53
CA VAL A 76 -4.87 3.84 5.29
C VAL A 76 -3.35 3.78 5.22
N LYS A 77 -2.66 4.86 5.57
CA LYS A 77 -1.21 4.84 5.78
C LYS A 77 -0.84 3.92 6.94
N SER A 78 0.33 3.28 6.88
CA SER A 78 0.76 2.23 7.80
C SER A 78 0.71 2.61 9.30
N HIS A 79 0.91 3.90 9.63
CA HIS A 79 0.80 4.38 11.00
C HIS A 79 -0.63 4.34 11.56
N ALA A 80 -1.65 4.38 10.70
CA ALA A 80 -3.06 4.33 11.09
C ALA A 80 -3.67 2.91 10.98
N THR A 81 -2.88 1.88 10.64
CA THR A 81 -3.40 0.52 10.39
C THR A 81 -4.08 -0.09 11.60
N HIS A 82 -3.52 0.10 12.81
CA HIS A 82 -4.10 -0.46 14.03
C HIS A 82 -5.49 0.13 14.31
N ASP A 83 -5.61 1.46 14.25
CA ASP A 83 -6.88 2.15 14.49
C ASP A 83 -7.92 1.80 13.42
N ALA A 84 -7.47 1.72 12.15
CA ALA A 84 -8.33 1.25 11.06
C ALA A 84 -8.80 -0.19 11.27
N ALA A 85 -7.96 -1.08 11.78
CA ALA A 85 -8.35 -2.44 12.12
C ALA A 85 -9.40 -2.47 13.24
N LEU A 86 -9.26 -1.66 14.28
CA LEU A 86 -10.28 -1.52 15.33
C LEU A 86 -11.63 -1.05 14.77
N THR A 87 -11.60 -0.11 13.83
CA THR A 87 -12.81 0.38 13.14
C THR A 87 -13.54 -0.74 12.40
N THR A 88 -12.86 -1.81 12.00
CA THR A 88 -13.50 -2.92 11.28
C THR A 88 -14.43 -3.76 12.16
N ALA A 89 -14.39 -3.65 13.47
CA ALA A 89 -15.19 -4.49 14.38
C ALA A 89 -16.70 -4.44 14.08
N VAL A 90 -17.23 -3.26 13.74
CA VAL A 90 -18.66 -3.07 13.41
C VAL A 90 -19.01 -3.55 11.99
N LEU A 91 -18.00 -3.87 11.17
CA LEU A 91 -18.13 -4.36 9.80
C LEU A 91 -18.02 -5.89 9.72
N GLN A 92 -17.67 -6.55 10.82
CA GLN A 92 -17.41 -7.98 10.83
C GLN A 92 -18.70 -8.80 10.97
N GLY A 93 -18.86 -9.76 10.07
CA GLY A 93 -19.73 -10.91 10.20
C GLY A 93 -18.91 -12.19 10.41
N PRO A 94 -19.57 -13.36 10.47
CA PRO A 94 -18.91 -14.64 10.70
C PRO A 94 -17.86 -14.98 9.63
N ASP A 95 -18.08 -14.58 8.38
CA ASP A 95 -17.25 -14.93 7.22
C ASP A 95 -16.51 -13.71 6.62
N THR A 96 -16.50 -12.57 7.30
CA THR A 96 -15.81 -11.36 6.83
C THR A 96 -14.31 -11.61 6.79
N LEU A 97 -13.68 -11.29 5.65
CA LEU A 97 -12.24 -11.26 5.49
C LEU A 97 -11.73 -9.82 5.50
N VAL A 98 -10.50 -9.61 5.96
CA VAL A 98 -9.87 -8.30 6.01
C VAL A 98 -8.59 -8.33 5.17
N MET A 99 -8.53 -7.49 4.14
CA MET A 99 -7.42 -7.44 3.19
C MET A 99 -6.58 -6.19 3.37
N THR A 100 -5.27 -6.35 3.27
CA THR A 100 -4.33 -5.24 3.11
C THR A 100 -3.47 -5.38 1.86
N LEU A 101 -3.38 -4.29 1.08
CA LEU A 101 -2.45 -4.10 -0.03
C LEU A 101 -1.48 -2.96 0.26
N GLN A 102 -1.35 -2.56 1.52
CA GLN A 102 -0.50 -1.47 1.96
C GLN A 102 0.98 -1.80 1.72
N ASN A 103 1.78 -0.76 1.48
CA ASN A 103 3.23 -0.89 1.38
C ASN A 103 3.85 -1.23 2.74
N GLY A 104 5.01 -1.91 2.69
CA GLY A 104 5.79 -2.22 3.89
C GLY A 104 5.35 -3.49 4.61
N LEU A 105 5.98 -3.74 5.74
CA LEU A 105 5.68 -4.86 6.65
C LEU A 105 5.11 -4.37 7.99
N GLY A 106 4.48 -5.29 8.71
CA GLY A 106 3.85 -5.01 10.01
C GLY A 106 2.37 -4.64 9.91
N ASN A 107 1.82 -4.38 8.72
CA ASN A 107 0.40 -4.03 8.56
C ASN A 107 -0.51 -5.24 8.78
N ALA A 108 -0.20 -6.38 8.17
CA ALA A 108 -0.97 -7.62 8.31
C ALA A 108 -0.96 -8.12 9.76
N GLU A 109 0.18 -8.03 10.42
CA GLU A 109 0.37 -8.43 11.82
C GLU A 109 -0.49 -7.57 12.76
N ARG A 110 -0.56 -6.25 12.52
CA ARG A 110 -1.43 -5.34 13.29
C ARG A 110 -2.91 -5.62 13.06
N ILE A 111 -3.30 -5.93 11.82
CA ILE A 111 -4.67 -6.33 11.50
C ILE A 111 -4.99 -7.67 12.16
N ALA A 112 -4.10 -8.66 12.03
CA ALA A 112 -4.26 -9.99 12.61
C ALA A 112 -4.42 -9.97 14.12
N ALA A 113 -3.73 -9.08 14.82
CA ALA A 113 -3.87 -8.90 16.25
C ALA A 113 -5.28 -8.45 16.70
N VAL A 114 -6.05 -7.86 15.79
CA VAL A 114 -7.42 -7.37 16.04
C VAL A 114 -8.49 -8.37 15.57
N VAL A 115 -8.32 -8.93 14.36
CA VAL A 115 -9.40 -9.70 13.71
C VAL A 115 -9.15 -11.22 13.68
N GLY A 116 -7.95 -11.67 14.08
CA GLY A 116 -7.50 -13.06 13.92
C GLY A 116 -6.74 -13.25 12.60
N ALA A 117 -5.63 -13.98 12.65
CA ALA A 117 -4.73 -14.14 11.50
C ALA A 117 -5.37 -14.91 10.34
N GLU A 118 -6.29 -15.82 10.61
CA GLU A 118 -7.02 -16.64 9.65
C GLU A 118 -7.96 -15.82 8.75
N ARG A 119 -8.37 -14.63 9.21
CA ARG A 119 -9.24 -13.72 8.46
C ARG A 119 -8.46 -12.73 7.59
N VAL A 120 -7.13 -12.70 7.72
CA VAL A 120 -6.31 -11.69 7.05
C VAL A 120 -5.87 -12.17 5.67
N LEU A 121 -6.13 -11.34 4.67
CA LEU A 121 -5.59 -11.45 3.33
C LEU A 121 -4.53 -10.37 3.13
N VAL A 122 -3.47 -10.75 2.45
CA VAL A 122 -2.36 -9.84 2.14
C VAL A 122 -2.12 -9.81 0.64
N GLY A 123 -1.52 -8.75 0.17
CA GLY A 123 -1.13 -8.69 -1.24
C GLY A 123 -0.23 -7.52 -1.57
N THR A 124 0.11 -7.46 -2.84
CA THR A 124 0.81 -6.34 -3.46
C THR A 124 0.09 -5.91 -4.72
N THR A 125 0.13 -4.63 -5.05
CA THR A 125 -0.44 -4.13 -6.30
C THR A 125 0.53 -3.23 -7.03
N ALA A 126 0.61 -3.37 -8.35
CA ALA A 126 1.32 -2.49 -9.25
C ALA A 126 0.40 -1.39 -9.83
N MET A 127 -0.85 -1.31 -9.37
CA MET A 127 -1.74 -0.21 -9.70
C MET A 127 -1.20 1.10 -9.13
N GLY A 128 -1.44 2.20 -9.82
CA GLY A 128 -1.11 3.55 -9.39
C GLY A 128 -2.34 4.46 -9.38
N ALA A 129 -2.45 5.30 -8.37
CA ALA A 129 -3.48 6.32 -8.28
C ALA A 129 -2.94 7.61 -7.67
N THR A 130 -3.53 8.74 -8.03
CA THR A 130 -3.23 10.04 -7.43
C THR A 130 -4.53 10.72 -7.01
N LEU A 131 -4.58 11.18 -5.77
CA LEU A 131 -5.71 11.98 -5.28
C LEU A 131 -5.46 13.45 -5.63
N GLU A 132 -6.31 14.02 -6.48
CA GLU A 132 -6.21 15.43 -6.91
C GLU A 132 -6.82 16.38 -5.89
N GLY A 133 -7.85 15.92 -5.17
CA GLY A 133 -8.60 16.69 -4.20
C GLY A 133 -9.84 15.95 -3.71
N PRO A 134 -10.70 16.59 -2.93
CA PRO A 134 -11.94 15.98 -2.47
C PRO A 134 -12.77 15.42 -3.62
N GLY A 135 -13.18 14.14 -3.53
CA GLY A 135 -14.01 13.48 -4.52
C GLY A 135 -13.35 13.23 -5.89
N ARG A 136 -12.01 13.37 -6.03
CA ARG A 136 -11.33 13.30 -7.33
C ARG A 136 -10.06 12.45 -7.28
N VAL A 137 -10.00 11.41 -8.11
CA VAL A 137 -8.85 10.51 -8.23
C VAL A 137 -8.43 10.32 -9.70
N ILE A 138 -7.11 10.24 -9.91
CA ILE A 138 -6.53 9.86 -11.20
C ILE A 138 -6.15 8.38 -11.14
N ASP A 139 -6.59 7.61 -12.12
CA ASP A 139 -6.08 6.27 -12.41
C ASP A 139 -4.81 6.41 -13.25
N ASN A 140 -3.65 6.15 -12.64
CA ASN A 140 -2.33 6.28 -13.28
C ASN A 140 -1.95 5.05 -14.10
N GLY A 141 -2.85 4.12 -14.31
CA GLY A 141 -2.66 3.01 -15.20
C GLY A 141 -2.79 1.63 -14.56
N LYS A 142 -2.63 0.63 -15.42
CA LYS A 142 -2.89 -0.78 -15.10
C LYS A 142 -1.67 -1.45 -14.48
N GLY A 143 -1.92 -2.29 -13.50
CA GLY A 143 -0.92 -3.15 -12.88
C GLY A 143 -1.55 -4.43 -12.37
N VAL A 144 -0.73 -5.43 -12.10
CA VAL A 144 -1.17 -6.69 -11.53
C VAL A 144 -1.26 -6.56 -10.02
N THR A 145 -2.33 -7.11 -9.44
CA THR A 145 -2.48 -7.29 -8.01
C THR A 145 -2.27 -8.77 -7.68
N HIS A 146 -1.40 -9.08 -6.72
CA HIS A 146 -1.22 -10.42 -6.19
C HIS A 146 -1.80 -10.48 -4.79
N ILE A 147 -2.61 -11.49 -4.50
CA ILE A 147 -3.22 -11.69 -3.19
C ILE A 147 -3.00 -13.11 -2.68
N GLY A 148 -2.92 -13.25 -1.36
CA GLY A 148 -2.79 -14.54 -0.68
C GLY A 148 -3.33 -14.45 0.74
N ASN A 149 -3.39 -15.59 1.41
CA ASN A 149 -3.72 -15.64 2.84
C ASN A 149 -2.48 -15.30 3.66
N PHE A 150 -2.68 -14.62 4.79
CA PHE A 150 -1.59 -14.27 5.71
C PHE A 150 -1.11 -15.48 6.52
N ALA A 151 -2.03 -16.23 7.10
CA ALA A 151 -1.70 -17.36 8.00
C ALA A 151 -2.42 -18.67 7.65
N ALA A 152 -3.06 -18.76 6.49
CA ALA A 152 -3.82 -19.94 6.08
C ALA A 152 -3.45 -20.39 4.67
N SER A 153 -3.82 -21.63 4.33
CA SER A 153 -3.75 -22.12 2.95
C SER A 153 -4.69 -21.31 2.05
N VAL A 154 -4.41 -21.31 0.75
CA VAL A 154 -5.27 -20.70 -0.26
C VAL A 154 -6.68 -21.30 -0.20
N THR A 155 -7.69 -20.45 -0.09
CA THR A 155 -9.10 -20.83 0.07
C THR A 155 -9.92 -20.56 -1.21
N LYS A 156 -11.07 -21.22 -1.37
CA LYS A 156 -12.02 -20.94 -2.46
C LYS A 156 -12.46 -19.46 -2.45
N LYS A 157 -12.67 -18.89 -1.25
CA LYS A 157 -13.08 -17.48 -1.08
C LYS A 157 -12.05 -16.51 -1.66
N LEU A 158 -10.75 -16.83 -1.56
CA LEU A 158 -9.69 -16.01 -2.13
C LEU A 158 -9.78 -15.96 -3.67
N TYR A 159 -10.07 -17.08 -4.32
CA TYR A 159 -10.30 -17.11 -5.78
C TYR A 159 -11.57 -16.33 -6.19
N GLU A 160 -12.62 -16.39 -5.39
CA GLU A 160 -13.84 -15.60 -5.62
C GLU A 160 -13.53 -14.09 -5.58
N ILE A 161 -12.74 -13.64 -4.58
CA ILE A 161 -12.28 -12.25 -4.47
C ILE A 161 -11.42 -11.86 -5.68
N ALA A 162 -10.45 -12.70 -6.07
CA ALA A 162 -9.61 -12.45 -7.24
C ALA A 162 -10.44 -12.31 -8.53
N ALA A 163 -11.46 -13.14 -8.70
CA ALA A 163 -12.36 -13.07 -9.83
C ALA A 163 -13.20 -11.77 -9.84
N VAL A 164 -13.70 -11.35 -8.66
CA VAL A 164 -14.38 -10.05 -8.49
C VAL A 164 -13.48 -8.91 -8.91
N PHE A 165 -12.27 -8.86 -8.39
CA PHE A 165 -11.31 -7.79 -8.70
C PHE A 165 -10.94 -7.78 -10.19
N SER A 166 -10.67 -8.95 -10.77
CA SER A 166 -10.26 -9.05 -12.18
C SER A 166 -11.37 -8.56 -13.14
N ARG A 167 -12.65 -8.92 -12.90
CA ARG A 167 -13.75 -8.41 -13.71
C ARG A 167 -14.02 -6.91 -13.51
N SER A 168 -13.55 -6.34 -12.41
CA SER A 168 -13.60 -4.91 -12.14
C SER A 168 -12.44 -4.11 -12.79
N GLY A 169 -11.63 -4.75 -13.63
CA GLY A 169 -10.45 -4.15 -14.23
C GLY A 169 -9.22 -4.07 -13.32
N LEU A 170 -9.31 -4.65 -12.11
CA LEU A 170 -8.22 -4.79 -11.15
C LEU A 170 -7.61 -6.20 -11.30
N TYR A 171 -6.87 -6.41 -12.40
CA TYR A 171 -6.35 -7.75 -12.70
C TYR A 171 -5.61 -8.37 -11.51
N THR A 172 -6.13 -9.50 -11.01
CA THR A 172 -5.71 -10.07 -9.73
C THR A 172 -5.36 -11.55 -9.87
N ILE A 173 -4.22 -11.92 -9.33
CA ILE A 173 -3.68 -13.29 -9.28
C ILE A 173 -3.66 -13.75 -7.83
N VAL A 174 -4.14 -14.96 -7.59
CA VAL A 174 -3.96 -15.66 -6.30
C VAL A 174 -2.56 -16.26 -6.29
N ASP A 175 -1.77 -15.89 -5.30
CA ASP A 175 -0.39 -16.31 -5.17
C ASP A 175 -0.16 -16.99 -3.82
N ALA A 176 0.25 -18.25 -3.84
CA ALA A 176 0.58 -18.99 -2.63
C ALA A 176 1.87 -18.48 -1.96
N ASN A 177 2.71 -17.79 -2.71
CA ASN A 177 3.99 -17.22 -2.25
C ASN A 177 3.94 -15.69 -2.18
N VAL A 178 2.79 -15.14 -1.81
CA VAL A 178 2.55 -13.69 -1.74
C VAL A 178 3.55 -12.98 -0.82
N GLU A 179 4.07 -13.67 0.20
CA GLU A 179 5.06 -13.12 1.12
C GLU A 179 6.37 -12.74 0.40
N SER A 180 6.86 -13.58 -0.51
CA SER A 180 8.02 -13.27 -1.33
C SER A 180 7.83 -12.04 -2.22
N LEU A 181 6.60 -11.83 -2.72
CA LEU A 181 6.26 -10.63 -3.49
C LEU A 181 6.19 -9.39 -2.59
N ARG A 182 5.69 -9.53 -1.35
CA ARG A 182 5.70 -8.44 -0.35
C ARG A 182 7.14 -8.00 -0.04
N TRP A 183 8.06 -8.95 0.19
CA TRP A 183 9.48 -8.67 0.40
C TRP A 183 10.14 -8.05 -0.82
N SER A 184 9.84 -8.55 -2.03
CA SER A 184 10.33 -7.94 -3.27
C SER A 184 9.89 -6.48 -3.40
N ARG A 185 8.61 -6.19 -3.16
CA ARG A 185 8.07 -4.83 -3.17
C ARG A 185 8.70 -3.95 -2.09
N LEU A 186 8.88 -4.49 -0.89
CA LEU A 186 9.57 -3.80 0.21
C LEU A 186 10.98 -3.40 -0.19
N THR A 187 11.76 -4.34 -0.79
CA THR A 187 13.13 -4.09 -1.25
C THR A 187 13.20 -2.97 -2.28
N VAL A 188 12.27 -2.95 -3.26
CA VAL A 188 12.17 -1.84 -4.22
C VAL A 188 11.89 -0.50 -3.52
N ASN A 189 10.93 -0.48 -2.61
CA ASN A 189 10.57 0.73 -1.89
C ASN A 189 11.69 1.23 -0.98
N ALA A 190 12.42 0.32 -0.31
CA ALA A 190 13.55 0.66 0.56
C ALA A 190 14.70 1.33 -0.21
N GLY A 191 14.95 0.87 -1.44
CA GLY A 191 15.97 1.48 -2.30
C GLY A 191 15.63 2.88 -2.80
N LEU A 192 14.34 3.22 -2.93
CA LEU A 192 13.91 4.46 -3.58
C LEU A 192 13.29 5.48 -2.62
N ASN A 193 12.37 5.02 -1.74
CA ASN A 193 11.45 5.94 -1.08
C ASN A 193 12.14 6.87 -0.08
N ALA A 194 12.99 6.34 0.79
CA ALA A 194 13.69 7.12 1.78
C ALA A 194 14.74 8.06 1.14
N LEU A 195 15.49 7.57 0.15
CA LEU A 195 16.43 8.41 -0.60
C LEU A 195 15.74 9.56 -1.30
N SER A 196 14.63 9.30 -2.00
CA SER A 196 13.81 10.33 -2.63
C SER A 196 13.28 11.33 -1.59
N ALA A 197 12.77 10.86 -0.46
CA ALA A 197 12.26 11.71 0.62
C ALA A 197 13.36 12.62 1.23
N VAL A 198 14.58 12.12 1.39
CA VAL A 198 15.69 12.89 1.96
C VAL A 198 16.25 13.90 0.96
N THR A 199 16.45 13.49 -0.30
CA THR A 199 17.12 14.30 -1.33
C THR A 199 16.19 15.23 -2.09
N GLY A 200 14.88 14.92 -2.15
CA GLY A 200 13.93 15.63 -3.00
C GLY A 200 13.96 15.22 -4.47
N LEU A 201 14.79 14.22 -4.84
CA LEU A 201 15.00 13.77 -6.20
C LEU A 201 13.88 12.87 -6.71
N THR A 202 13.62 12.92 -8.02
CA THR A 202 12.75 11.95 -8.71
C THR A 202 13.44 10.59 -8.84
N ASN A 203 12.67 9.55 -9.15
CA ASN A 203 13.21 8.19 -9.32
C ASN A 203 14.32 8.15 -10.38
N GLY A 204 14.15 8.84 -11.50
CA GLY A 204 15.16 8.91 -12.57
C GLY A 204 16.44 9.63 -12.14
N GLN A 205 16.33 10.69 -11.34
CA GLN A 205 17.50 11.39 -10.79
C GLN A 205 18.25 10.51 -9.80
N LEU A 206 17.56 9.75 -8.95
CA LEU A 206 18.20 8.74 -8.08
C LEU A 206 18.97 7.69 -8.89
N ALA A 207 18.43 7.29 -10.03
CA ALA A 207 19.08 6.33 -10.94
C ALA A 207 20.21 6.93 -11.77
N ALA A 208 20.31 8.25 -11.88
CA ALA A 208 21.31 8.93 -12.71
C ALA A 208 22.59 9.31 -11.97
N TYR A 209 22.49 9.58 -10.65
CA TYR A 209 23.64 10.06 -9.87
C TYR A 209 24.35 8.90 -9.20
N SER A 210 25.69 8.83 -9.34
CA SER A 210 26.53 7.78 -8.78
C SER A 210 26.37 7.59 -7.28
N GLU A 211 26.26 8.69 -6.54
CA GLU A 211 26.15 8.71 -5.07
C GLU A 211 24.82 8.09 -4.61
N THR A 212 23.72 8.41 -5.30
CA THR A 212 22.41 7.85 -4.97
C THR A 212 22.27 6.41 -5.44
N GLN A 213 22.88 6.02 -6.58
CA GLN A 213 22.95 4.62 -6.99
C GLN A 213 23.70 3.76 -5.97
N GLU A 214 24.83 4.24 -5.45
CA GLU A 214 25.60 3.53 -4.43
C GLU A 214 24.80 3.32 -3.15
N LEU A 215 24.14 4.39 -2.63
CA LEU A 215 23.28 4.28 -1.46
C LEU A 215 22.07 3.36 -1.70
N MET A 216 21.46 3.45 -2.88
CA MET A 216 20.36 2.59 -3.30
C MET A 216 20.79 1.13 -3.30
N ASN A 217 21.96 0.81 -3.90
CA ASN A 217 22.47 -0.53 -3.98
C ASN A 217 22.77 -1.13 -2.60
N ARG A 218 23.33 -0.33 -1.68
CA ARG A 218 23.60 -0.76 -0.29
C ARG A 218 22.30 -1.02 0.47
N ALA A 219 21.33 -0.10 0.40
CA ALA A 219 20.04 -0.27 1.06
C ALA A 219 19.30 -1.53 0.56
N VAL A 220 19.35 -1.78 -0.75
CA VAL A 220 18.76 -2.96 -1.39
C VAL A 220 19.49 -4.23 -0.96
N ALA A 221 20.82 -4.24 -0.92
CA ALA A 221 21.61 -5.41 -0.50
C ALA A 221 21.29 -5.82 0.96
N GLU A 222 21.14 -4.85 1.86
CA GLU A 222 20.70 -5.10 3.23
C GLU A 222 19.28 -5.70 3.27
N ALA A 223 18.33 -5.11 2.51
CA ALA A 223 16.95 -5.61 2.43
C ALA A 223 16.90 -7.04 1.87
N GLU A 224 17.70 -7.36 0.84
CA GLU A 224 17.82 -8.72 0.30
C GLU A 224 18.36 -9.70 1.34
N ALA A 225 19.39 -9.30 2.10
CA ALA A 225 19.98 -10.14 3.13
C ALA A 225 18.95 -10.47 4.23
N VAL A 226 18.17 -9.49 4.67
CA VAL A 226 17.09 -9.67 5.65
C VAL A 226 15.98 -10.56 5.08
N ALA A 227 15.53 -10.31 3.84
CA ALA A 227 14.51 -11.11 3.19
C ALA A 227 14.91 -12.60 3.10
N ARG A 228 16.15 -12.89 2.72
CA ARG A 228 16.68 -14.26 2.66
C ARG A 228 16.76 -14.89 4.05
N ALA A 229 17.23 -14.16 5.06
CA ALA A 229 17.28 -14.63 6.43
C ALA A 229 15.88 -14.92 7.00
N HIS A 230 14.88 -14.14 6.57
CA HIS A 230 13.46 -14.38 6.89
C HIS A 230 12.88 -15.62 6.17
N GLY A 231 13.56 -16.15 5.17
CA GLY A 231 13.10 -17.29 4.35
C GLY A 231 12.28 -16.89 3.11
N ALA A 232 12.23 -15.61 2.76
CA ALA A 232 11.55 -15.15 1.56
C ALA A 232 12.39 -15.46 0.30
N SER A 233 11.77 -16.09 -0.69
CA SER A 233 12.38 -16.36 -1.99
C SER A 233 12.11 -15.21 -2.95
N LEU A 234 13.06 -14.29 -3.09
CA LEU A 234 12.88 -13.14 -3.97
C LEU A 234 12.80 -13.56 -5.44
N PRO A 235 11.86 -13.01 -6.23
CA PRO A 235 11.60 -13.46 -7.61
C PRO A 235 12.70 -13.07 -8.60
N HIS A 236 13.56 -12.13 -8.24
CA HIS A 236 14.69 -11.67 -9.07
C HIS A 236 16.02 -12.05 -8.45
N ALA A 237 16.91 -12.65 -9.25
CA ALA A 237 18.25 -13.02 -8.82
C ALA A 237 19.12 -11.79 -8.46
N ASN A 238 18.83 -10.64 -9.05
CA ASN A 238 19.51 -9.36 -8.82
C ASN A 238 18.47 -8.25 -8.56
N MET A 239 18.18 -8.01 -7.29
CA MET A 239 17.22 -6.96 -6.89
C MET A 239 17.77 -5.54 -7.14
N GLN A 240 19.07 -5.33 -7.09
CA GLN A 240 19.68 -4.03 -7.39
C GLN A 240 19.40 -3.62 -8.84
N ALA A 241 19.60 -4.53 -9.79
CA ALA A 241 19.25 -4.29 -11.19
C ALA A 241 17.74 -4.05 -11.37
N GLN A 242 16.89 -4.78 -10.63
CA GLN A 242 15.43 -4.60 -10.67
C GLN A 242 15.01 -3.24 -10.13
N VAL A 243 15.61 -2.77 -9.04
CA VAL A 243 15.32 -1.45 -8.45
C VAL A 243 15.76 -0.33 -9.39
N LEU A 244 16.93 -0.46 -10.00
CA LEU A 244 17.43 0.49 -10.99
C LEU A 244 16.51 0.56 -12.22
N ALA A 245 16.10 -0.59 -12.75
CA ALA A 245 15.15 -0.65 -13.88
C ALA A 245 13.80 -0.02 -13.52
N ASN A 246 13.29 -0.26 -12.30
CA ASN A 246 12.06 0.37 -11.82
C ASN A 246 12.20 1.90 -11.71
N ALA A 247 13.33 2.39 -11.18
CA ALA A 247 13.61 3.82 -11.09
C ALA A 247 13.64 4.48 -12.47
N GLN A 248 14.25 3.83 -13.46
CA GLN A 248 14.31 4.31 -14.84
C GLN A 248 12.94 4.28 -15.52
N ALA A 249 12.16 3.21 -15.34
CA ALA A 249 10.81 3.08 -15.90
C ALA A 249 9.83 4.12 -15.34
N THR A 250 10.10 4.61 -14.11
CA THR A 250 9.30 5.61 -13.42
C THR A 250 10.05 6.94 -13.21
N LYS A 251 10.92 7.30 -14.15
CA LYS A 251 11.92 8.37 -14.02
C LYS A 251 11.37 9.73 -13.57
N ASP A 252 10.20 10.09 -14.05
CA ASP A 252 9.56 11.38 -13.78
C ASP A 252 8.75 11.37 -12.47
N ASN A 253 8.59 10.20 -11.85
CA ASN A 253 7.79 10.06 -10.64
C ASN A 253 8.57 10.52 -9.39
N LYS A 254 7.85 11.18 -8.50
CA LYS A 254 8.24 11.36 -7.10
C LYS A 254 7.73 10.17 -6.32
N SER A 255 8.56 9.55 -5.48
CA SER A 255 8.13 8.45 -4.62
C SER A 255 6.94 8.86 -3.73
N SER A 256 6.15 7.89 -3.27
CA SER A 256 5.04 8.15 -2.34
C SER A 256 5.52 8.83 -1.06
N MET A 257 6.69 8.45 -0.55
CA MET A 257 7.29 9.04 0.64
C MET A 257 7.73 10.49 0.42
N LEU A 258 8.33 10.81 -0.74
CA LEU A 258 8.61 12.20 -1.10
C LEU A 258 7.34 13.03 -1.20
N GLN A 259 6.27 12.47 -1.79
CA GLN A 259 4.97 13.16 -1.85
C GLN A 259 4.41 13.46 -0.47
N ASP A 260 4.53 12.53 0.49
CA ASP A 260 4.12 12.76 1.89
C ASP A 260 4.94 13.88 2.53
N VAL A 261 6.26 13.88 2.36
CA VAL A 261 7.15 14.95 2.86
C VAL A 261 6.79 16.31 2.27
N LEU A 262 6.55 16.39 0.95
CA LEU A 262 6.16 17.64 0.28
C LEU A 262 4.81 18.18 0.76
N LYS A 263 3.90 17.27 1.14
CA LYS A 263 2.59 17.60 1.72
C LYS A 263 2.61 17.73 3.24
N LYS A 264 3.79 17.65 3.88
CA LYS A 264 3.98 17.70 5.33
C LYS A 264 3.11 16.67 6.08
N ARG A 265 3.01 15.46 5.55
CA ARG A 265 2.26 14.34 6.14
C ARG A 265 3.23 13.32 6.75
N PRO A 266 2.78 12.53 7.75
CA PRO A 266 3.54 11.39 8.22
C PRO A 266 3.81 10.41 7.07
N THR A 267 5.04 9.88 7.02
CA THR A 267 5.46 8.91 6.00
C THR A 267 5.26 7.46 6.46
N GLU A 268 5.56 6.51 5.60
CA GLU A 268 5.57 5.08 5.91
C GLU A 268 6.98 4.55 6.20
N ILE A 269 7.90 5.40 6.63
CA ILE A 269 9.30 5.04 6.87
C ILE A 269 9.46 3.86 7.83
N ASP A 270 8.64 3.79 8.90
CA ASP A 270 8.67 2.72 9.87
C ASP A 270 8.20 1.35 9.32
N ALA A 271 7.32 1.37 8.32
CA ALA A 271 6.85 0.16 7.67
C ALA A 271 7.74 -0.28 6.49
N ILE A 272 8.63 0.61 6.00
CA ILE A 272 9.52 0.33 4.87
C ILE A 272 10.95 0.11 5.38
N ASN A 273 11.81 1.11 5.42
CA ASN A 273 13.20 0.93 5.86
C ASN A 273 13.27 0.55 7.34
N GLY A 274 12.43 1.14 8.20
CA GLY A 274 12.33 0.79 9.61
C GLY A 274 11.90 -0.67 9.84
N ALA A 275 11.10 -1.26 8.95
CA ALA A 275 10.77 -2.67 9.02
C ALA A 275 12.00 -3.56 8.72
N ILE A 276 12.79 -3.21 7.71
CA ILE A 276 14.04 -3.91 7.40
C ILE A 276 15.00 -3.86 8.59
N VAL A 277 15.11 -2.70 9.27
CA VAL A 277 15.95 -2.55 10.46
C VAL A 277 15.47 -3.46 11.61
N ARG A 278 14.17 -3.50 11.88
CA ARG A 278 13.61 -4.35 12.94
C ARG A 278 13.78 -5.83 12.65
N GLU A 279 13.44 -6.26 11.43
CA GLU A 279 13.59 -7.67 11.03
C GLU A 279 15.06 -8.07 10.98
N GLY A 280 15.94 -7.19 10.48
CA GLY A 280 17.38 -7.39 10.49
C GLY A 280 17.93 -7.60 11.89
N ALA A 281 17.53 -6.76 12.85
CA ALA A 281 17.94 -6.91 14.25
C ALA A 281 17.44 -8.22 14.86
N ALA A 282 16.20 -8.62 14.58
CA ALA A 282 15.63 -9.90 15.07
C ALA A 282 16.35 -11.14 14.49
N LEU A 283 16.89 -11.03 13.26
CA LEU A 283 17.55 -12.11 12.54
C LEU A 283 19.09 -12.04 12.59
N GLY A 284 19.66 -11.06 13.29
CA GLY A 284 21.11 -10.86 13.38
C GLY A 284 21.76 -10.36 12.08
N VAL A 285 21.00 -9.70 11.20
CA VAL A 285 21.47 -9.11 9.94
C VAL A 285 21.67 -7.62 10.11
N ALA A 286 22.88 -7.12 9.87
CA ALA A 286 23.18 -5.68 9.98
C ALA A 286 22.54 -4.89 8.82
N THR A 287 21.93 -3.73 9.14
CA THR A 287 21.22 -2.87 8.20
C THR A 287 21.55 -1.39 8.38
N PRO A 288 22.85 -1.00 8.40
CA PRO A 288 23.27 0.35 8.79
C PRO A 288 22.76 1.44 7.83
N VAL A 289 22.65 1.18 6.53
CA VAL A 289 22.16 2.18 5.57
C VAL A 289 20.66 2.39 5.74
N ASN A 290 19.87 1.33 5.88
CA ASN A 290 18.44 1.43 6.14
C ASN A 290 18.16 2.13 7.49
N GLU A 291 18.99 1.91 8.50
CA GLU A 291 18.89 2.59 9.79
C GLU A 291 19.12 4.10 9.64
N VAL A 292 20.21 4.51 8.99
CA VAL A 292 20.52 5.92 8.74
C VAL A 292 19.40 6.59 7.94
N LEU A 293 18.92 5.97 6.88
CA LEU A 293 17.81 6.49 6.07
C LEU A 293 16.53 6.64 6.92
N THR A 294 16.24 5.68 7.78
CA THR A 294 15.09 5.74 8.69
C THR A 294 15.19 6.94 9.63
N LEU A 295 16.35 7.15 10.24
CA LEU A 295 16.59 8.26 11.17
C LEU A 295 16.51 9.63 10.45
N LEU A 296 17.07 9.75 9.25
CA LEU A 296 17.02 10.98 8.46
C LEU A 296 15.58 11.37 8.07
N VAL A 297 14.77 10.40 7.62
CA VAL A 297 13.36 10.67 7.29
C VAL A 297 12.59 11.06 8.54
N LYS A 298 12.77 10.38 9.67
CA LYS A 298 12.14 10.74 10.96
C LYS A 298 12.52 12.13 11.43
N ALA A 299 13.80 12.49 11.32
CA ALA A 299 14.23 13.84 11.67
C ALA A 299 13.57 14.90 10.78
N ARG A 300 13.42 14.60 9.48
CA ARG A 300 12.71 15.48 8.54
C ARG A 300 11.21 15.58 8.87
N GLU A 301 10.56 14.48 9.26
CA GLU A 301 9.16 14.49 9.71
C GLU A 301 8.97 15.39 10.94
N ARG A 302 9.79 15.24 11.96
CA ARG A 302 9.72 16.10 13.15
C ARG A 302 9.84 17.58 12.80
N ALA A 303 10.69 17.94 11.86
CA ALA A 303 10.88 19.33 11.45
C ALA A 303 9.63 20.01 10.88
N TYR A 304 8.60 19.27 10.45
CA TYR A 304 7.37 19.86 9.95
C TYR A 304 6.10 19.42 10.71
N LEU A 305 6.12 18.32 11.48
CA LEU A 305 4.98 17.87 12.27
C LEU A 305 4.92 18.51 13.66
N GLU A 306 6.09 18.89 14.23
CA GLU A 306 6.20 19.49 15.56
C GLU A 306 6.23 21.04 15.54
N ARG A 307 5.80 21.66 14.42
CA ARG A 307 5.75 23.13 14.25
C ARG A 307 4.33 23.67 14.55
#